data_380712f17c2edc39c0abe52977efb846
#
_entry.id   380712f17c2edc39c0abe52977efb846
#
_cell.length_a   1.000
_cell.length_b   1.000
_cell.length_c   1.000
_cell.angle_alpha   90.00
_cell.angle_beta   90.00
_cell.angle_gamma   90.00
#
_symmetry.space_group_name_H-M   'P 1'
#
loop_
_entity.id
_entity.type
_entity.pdbx_description
1 polymer ?
#
loop_
_entity_poly.entity_id
_entity_poly.type
_entity_poly.pdbx_seq_one_letter_code
_entity_poly.pdbx_strand_id
1 'polypeptide(L)'
;MASARTDPIPTSQPEPEAARQAGGEQPAIRAAGLAKSYGPTVALAGLDLHVAAGETVALLGPNGAGKTTTIGLLVGLLHPDRGQVQVYGRPPSQAVAGGLVGAMLQDAGLMPGVRVGELLAMVRGLYPRPLPPGELVALADLGPVLGRRADRLSGGQAQRVRFAVAIAGDPRLLLLDEPTAAMDVQARRNFWAQIHRYTARGRTVLFATHYLQEADDAADRVVVIAGGRKVADGTPAAIKARFGDQQVRFTLLQGSPALLAALDGVRAVDRDGPRVTLRSSDTDATVAALVRSGLRWSGLDVGGGDLETSFLRLLAETS
;
A
#
# COMPACT_ATOMS: atom_id res chain seq x y z
N MET A 1 -56.30 -37.04 -33.06
CA MET A 1 -55.49 -35.98 -33.65
C MET A 1 -55.38 -34.86 -32.63
N ALA A 2 -54.31 -34.83 -31.83
CA ALA A 2 -54.10 -33.78 -30.82
C ALA A 2 -52.94 -32.89 -31.31
N SER A 3 -53.25 -31.62 -31.55
CA SER A 3 -52.32 -30.57 -32.03
C SER A 3 -51.45 -30.11 -30.86
N ALA A 4 -50.14 -30.32 -30.93
CA ALA A 4 -49.16 -29.80 -29.98
C ALA A 4 -48.98 -28.29 -30.28
N ARG A 5 -49.24 -27.45 -29.29
CA ARG A 5 -48.86 -26.02 -29.29
C ARG A 5 -47.44 -25.91 -28.81
N THR A 6 -46.61 -25.35 -29.68
CA THR A 6 -45.22 -24.99 -29.37
C THR A 6 -45.24 -23.58 -28.80
N ASP A 7 -44.85 -23.43 -27.51
CA ASP A 7 -44.67 -22.08 -26.89
C ASP A 7 -43.35 -21.46 -27.41
N PRO A 8 -43.35 -20.15 -27.66
CA PRO A 8 -42.15 -19.44 -28.13
C PRO A 8 -41.14 -19.24 -27.00
N ILE A 9 -39.85 -19.47 -27.33
CA ILE A 9 -38.68 -19.22 -26.51
C ILE A 9 -38.63 -17.71 -26.16
N PRO A 10 -38.42 -17.32 -24.91
CA PRO A 10 -38.29 -15.92 -24.55
C PRO A 10 -37.00 -15.33 -25.14
N THR A 11 -37.15 -14.31 -25.97
CA THR A 11 -36.09 -13.48 -26.52
C THR A 11 -35.36 -12.78 -25.38
N SER A 12 -34.07 -13.03 -25.27
CA SER A 12 -33.15 -12.31 -24.39
C SER A 12 -33.19 -10.80 -24.73
N GLN A 13 -33.52 -9.99 -23.75
CA GLN A 13 -33.40 -8.55 -23.84
C GLN A 13 -31.95 -8.16 -24.00
N PRO A 14 -31.61 -7.18 -24.87
CA PRO A 14 -30.26 -6.70 -24.99
C PRO A 14 -29.88 -5.95 -23.72
N GLU A 15 -28.70 -6.28 -23.19
CA GLU A 15 -28.07 -5.52 -22.11
C GLU A 15 -27.89 -4.05 -22.53
N PRO A 16 -28.04 -3.09 -21.61
CA PRO A 16 -27.93 -1.67 -21.93
C PRO A 16 -26.53 -1.35 -22.47
N GLU A 17 -26.52 -0.70 -23.61
CA GLU A 17 -25.36 -0.30 -24.43
C GLU A 17 -24.38 0.66 -23.72
N ALA A 18 -24.72 1.15 -22.52
CA ALA A 18 -23.88 2.00 -21.69
C ALA A 18 -22.67 1.28 -21.04
N ALA A 19 -22.58 -0.06 -21.12
CA ALA A 19 -21.47 -0.84 -20.54
C ALA A 19 -20.31 -1.09 -21.51
N ARG A 20 -20.44 -0.67 -22.79
CA ARG A 20 -19.43 -0.97 -23.84
C ARG A 20 -18.50 0.17 -24.24
N GLN A 21 -18.58 1.33 -23.56
CA GLN A 21 -17.72 2.47 -23.87
C GLN A 21 -16.79 2.81 -22.71
N ALA A 22 -15.80 1.96 -22.47
CA ALA A 22 -14.46 2.30 -21.96
C ALA A 22 -13.59 1.08 -22.22
N GLY A 23 -12.72 1.17 -23.21
CA GLY A 23 -11.63 0.21 -23.47
C GLY A 23 -10.57 0.29 -22.38
N GLY A 24 -10.97 0.17 -21.10
CA GLY A 24 -10.13 0.17 -19.92
C GLY A 24 -10.14 -1.22 -19.29
N GLU A 25 -8.97 -1.76 -19.07
CA GLU A 25 -8.76 -2.99 -18.31
C GLU A 25 -9.54 -2.93 -16.99
N GLN A 26 -10.28 -3.99 -16.62
CA GLN A 26 -11.07 -4.03 -15.39
C GLN A 26 -10.17 -3.71 -14.18
N PRO A 27 -10.58 -2.81 -13.26
CA PRO A 27 -9.78 -2.49 -12.09
C PRO A 27 -9.54 -3.75 -11.27
N ALA A 28 -8.36 -3.82 -10.66
CA ALA A 28 -8.02 -4.91 -9.77
C ALA A 28 -8.89 -4.91 -8.51
N ILE A 29 -9.18 -3.70 -7.98
CA ILE A 29 -10.05 -3.51 -6.83
C ILE A 29 -11.04 -2.39 -7.12
N ARG A 30 -12.31 -2.63 -6.83
CA ARG A 30 -13.37 -1.63 -6.77
C ARG A 30 -14.16 -1.82 -5.47
N ALA A 31 -14.07 -0.85 -4.58
CA ALA A 31 -14.82 -0.82 -3.33
C ALA A 31 -15.56 0.52 -3.24
N ALA A 32 -16.82 0.47 -2.85
CA ALA A 32 -17.70 1.64 -2.75
C ALA A 32 -18.46 1.62 -1.43
N GLY A 33 -18.28 2.68 -0.63
CA GLY A 33 -19.01 2.91 0.61
C GLY A 33 -18.80 1.83 1.68
N LEU A 34 -17.62 1.20 1.75
CA LEU A 34 -17.38 0.09 2.68
C LEU A 34 -17.51 0.53 4.12
N ALA A 35 -18.43 -0.08 4.86
CA ALA A 35 -18.57 0.08 6.29
C ALA A 35 -18.43 -1.27 6.99
N LYS A 36 -17.75 -1.26 8.15
CA LYS A 36 -17.57 -2.43 9.01
C LYS A 36 -17.41 -2.03 10.46
N SER A 37 -18.15 -2.69 11.33
CA SER A 37 -18.08 -2.47 12.78
C SER A 37 -17.87 -3.78 13.54
N TYR A 38 -17.23 -3.70 14.68
CA TYR A 38 -17.03 -4.77 15.64
C TYR A 38 -17.60 -4.33 16.99
N GLY A 39 -18.85 -4.71 17.26
CA GLY A 39 -19.56 -4.18 18.42
C GLY A 39 -19.66 -2.64 18.33
N PRO A 40 -19.21 -1.90 19.34
CA PRO A 40 -19.23 -0.44 19.33
C PRO A 40 -18.15 0.22 18.47
N THR A 41 -17.13 -0.55 18.06
CA THR A 41 -15.99 -0.01 17.32
C THR A 41 -16.25 0.01 15.83
N VAL A 42 -16.27 1.21 15.22
CA VAL A 42 -16.37 1.39 13.76
C VAL A 42 -14.97 1.27 13.16
N ALA A 43 -14.72 0.21 12.42
CA ALA A 43 -13.43 -0.01 11.75
C ALA A 43 -13.37 0.65 10.36
N LEU A 44 -14.50 0.65 9.63
CA LEU A 44 -14.64 1.35 8.36
C LEU A 44 -15.96 2.13 8.35
N ALA A 45 -15.90 3.38 7.89
CA ALA A 45 -17.01 4.33 7.95
C ALA A 45 -17.35 4.91 6.55
N GLY A 46 -17.41 4.04 5.53
CA GLY A 46 -17.72 4.43 4.15
C GLY A 46 -16.45 4.62 3.31
N LEU A 47 -15.56 3.63 3.29
CA LEU A 47 -14.33 3.65 2.50
C LEU A 47 -14.62 3.38 1.02
N ASP A 48 -14.18 4.30 0.16
CA ASP A 48 -14.11 4.12 -1.29
C ASP A 48 -12.65 3.84 -1.69
N LEU A 49 -12.42 2.72 -2.38
CA LEU A 49 -11.10 2.33 -2.86
C LEU A 49 -11.18 1.79 -4.29
N HIS A 50 -10.34 2.35 -5.14
CA HIS A 50 -10.17 1.90 -6.52
C HIS A 50 -8.68 1.63 -6.75
N VAL A 51 -8.32 0.47 -7.32
CA VAL A 51 -6.94 0.12 -7.68
C VAL A 51 -6.96 -0.38 -9.12
N ALA A 52 -6.14 0.24 -9.96
CA ALA A 52 -5.98 -0.18 -11.35
C ALA A 52 -5.20 -1.51 -11.43
N ALA A 53 -5.37 -2.26 -12.53
CA ALA A 53 -4.54 -3.42 -12.79
C ALA A 53 -3.08 -2.99 -13.03
N GLY A 54 -2.12 -3.72 -12.44
CA GLY A 54 -0.69 -3.43 -12.53
C GLY A 54 -0.19 -2.33 -11.59
N GLU A 55 -1.07 -1.68 -10.82
CA GLU A 55 -0.72 -0.61 -9.88
C GLU A 55 -0.19 -1.16 -8.55
N THR A 56 0.81 -0.51 -7.97
CA THR A 56 1.27 -0.76 -6.59
C THR A 56 0.76 0.33 -5.67
N VAL A 57 -0.17 -0.01 -4.78
CA VAL A 57 -0.84 0.94 -3.90
C VAL A 57 -0.49 0.67 -2.44
N ALA A 58 -0.06 1.71 -1.73
CA ALA A 58 0.08 1.69 -0.28
C ALA A 58 -1.22 2.15 0.41
N LEU A 59 -1.74 1.34 1.31
CA LEU A 59 -2.80 1.71 2.23
C LEU A 59 -2.17 2.15 3.55
N LEU A 60 -2.02 3.45 3.72
CA LEU A 60 -1.30 4.06 4.82
C LEU A 60 -2.28 4.54 5.91
N GLY A 61 -1.94 4.35 7.17
CA GLY A 61 -2.76 4.82 8.29
C GLY A 61 -2.23 4.37 9.64
N PRO A 62 -2.64 5.02 10.74
CA PRO A 62 -2.27 4.60 12.08
C PRO A 62 -2.87 3.24 12.44
N ASN A 63 -2.45 2.69 13.57
CA ASN A 63 -3.07 1.48 14.11
C ASN A 63 -4.56 1.75 14.41
N GLY A 64 -5.42 0.79 14.05
CA GLY A 64 -6.88 0.96 14.19
C GLY A 64 -7.57 1.77 13.08
N ALA A 65 -6.84 2.26 12.07
CA ALA A 65 -7.44 3.03 10.95
C ALA A 65 -8.34 2.19 10.01
N GLY A 66 -8.32 0.85 10.12
CA GLY A 66 -9.13 -0.05 9.28
C GLY A 66 -8.34 -0.76 8.18
N LYS A 67 -6.99 -0.68 8.15
CA LYS A 67 -6.14 -1.32 7.13
C LYS A 67 -6.36 -2.83 7.03
N THR A 68 -6.16 -3.56 8.13
CA THR A 68 -6.36 -5.02 8.21
C THR A 68 -7.80 -5.41 7.93
N THR A 69 -8.78 -4.62 8.36
CA THR A 69 -10.21 -4.83 8.03
C THR A 69 -10.44 -4.72 6.53
N THR A 70 -9.84 -3.71 5.88
CA THR A 70 -9.92 -3.55 4.41
C THR A 70 -9.34 -4.76 3.70
N ILE A 71 -8.15 -5.22 4.08
CA ILE A 71 -7.54 -6.44 3.52
C ILE A 71 -8.44 -7.66 3.76
N GLY A 72 -8.98 -7.81 4.98
CA GLY A 72 -9.90 -8.91 5.31
C GLY A 72 -11.16 -8.96 4.43
N LEU A 73 -11.71 -7.79 4.06
CA LEU A 73 -12.82 -7.67 3.11
C LEU A 73 -12.38 -8.06 1.68
N LEU A 74 -11.19 -7.63 1.26
CA LEU A 74 -10.64 -7.89 -0.08
C LEU A 74 -10.27 -9.35 -0.31
N VAL A 75 -9.90 -10.09 0.74
CA VAL A 75 -9.67 -11.55 0.65
C VAL A 75 -10.94 -12.37 0.90
N GLY A 76 -12.06 -11.71 1.24
CA GLY A 76 -13.33 -12.40 1.50
C GLY A 76 -13.41 -13.14 2.84
N LEU A 77 -12.48 -12.88 3.77
CA LEU A 77 -12.55 -13.37 5.16
C LEU A 77 -13.59 -12.61 5.98
N LEU A 78 -13.90 -11.39 5.58
CA LEU A 78 -14.90 -10.53 6.19
C LEU A 78 -15.96 -10.16 5.16
N HIS A 79 -17.17 -9.86 5.65
CA HIS A 79 -18.23 -9.27 4.86
C HIS A 79 -18.46 -7.82 5.33
N PRO A 80 -18.64 -6.86 4.42
CA PRO A 80 -18.98 -5.51 4.81
C PRO A 80 -20.40 -5.47 5.40
N ASP A 81 -20.62 -4.56 6.37
CA ASP A 81 -21.96 -4.31 6.92
C ASP A 81 -22.77 -3.45 5.93
N ARG A 82 -22.09 -2.59 5.18
CA ARG A 82 -22.63 -1.78 4.07
C ARG A 82 -21.58 -1.59 2.99
N GLY A 83 -22.05 -1.20 1.79
CA GLY A 83 -21.20 -0.99 0.62
C GLY A 83 -20.95 -2.28 -0.15
N GLN A 84 -20.09 -2.19 -1.16
CA GLN A 84 -19.78 -3.28 -2.08
C GLN A 84 -18.29 -3.32 -2.36
N VAL A 85 -17.76 -4.55 -2.57
CA VAL A 85 -16.37 -4.78 -2.95
C VAL A 85 -16.28 -5.83 -4.04
N GLN A 86 -15.46 -5.55 -5.03
CA GLN A 86 -15.16 -6.43 -6.15
C GLN A 86 -13.64 -6.49 -6.39
N VAL A 87 -13.16 -7.66 -6.76
CA VAL A 87 -11.78 -7.92 -7.18
C VAL A 87 -11.82 -8.48 -8.60
N TYR A 88 -11.25 -7.74 -9.55
CA TYR A 88 -11.40 -8.04 -11.00
C TYR A 88 -12.85 -8.31 -11.40
N GLY A 89 -13.79 -7.46 -10.94
CA GLY A 89 -15.22 -7.56 -11.24
C GLY A 89 -15.94 -8.73 -10.56
N ARG A 90 -15.31 -9.48 -9.66
CA ARG A 90 -15.86 -10.64 -8.95
C ARG A 90 -16.00 -10.36 -7.46
N PRO A 91 -16.93 -11.00 -6.75
CA PRO A 91 -16.90 -11.05 -5.29
C PRO A 91 -15.54 -11.56 -4.78
N PRO A 92 -14.98 -11.03 -3.67
CA PRO A 92 -13.67 -11.41 -3.16
C PRO A 92 -13.47 -12.92 -3.00
N SER A 93 -14.43 -13.62 -2.41
CA SER A 93 -14.38 -15.06 -2.22
C SER A 93 -14.24 -15.84 -3.54
N GLN A 94 -14.92 -15.39 -4.60
CA GLN A 94 -14.80 -16.00 -5.93
C GLN A 94 -13.46 -15.67 -6.59
N ALA A 95 -12.92 -14.47 -6.38
CA ALA A 95 -11.60 -14.08 -6.89
C ALA A 95 -10.49 -14.92 -6.23
N VAL A 96 -10.59 -15.15 -4.92
CA VAL A 96 -9.67 -16.00 -4.16
C VAL A 96 -9.78 -17.45 -4.61
N ALA A 97 -10.99 -18.02 -4.68
CA ALA A 97 -11.22 -19.38 -5.16
C ALA A 97 -10.72 -19.60 -6.60
N GLY A 98 -10.78 -18.54 -7.43
CA GLY A 98 -10.23 -18.53 -8.79
C GLY A 98 -8.71 -18.35 -8.88
N GLY A 99 -7.99 -18.24 -7.76
CA GLY A 99 -6.53 -18.04 -7.72
C GLY A 99 -6.08 -16.66 -8.18
N LEU A 100 -6.98 -15.66 -8.28
CA LEU A 100 -6.63 -14.31 -8.70
C LEU A 100 -5.95 -13.49 -7.60
N VAL A 101 -6.12 -13.89 -6.33
CA VAL A 101 -5.64 -13.17 -5.15
C VAL A 101 -4.67 -14.03 -4.36
N GLY A 102 -3.50 -13.50 -4.07
CA GLY A 102 -2.60 -13.99 -3.04
C GLY A 102 -2.60 -13.03 -1.86
N ALA A 103 -2.49 -13.55 -0.65
CA ALA A 103 -2.50 -12.70 0.53
C ALA A 103 -1.42 -13.10 1.53
N MET A 104 -0.77 -12.09 2.12
CA MET A 104 0.12 -12.20 3.25
C MET A 104 -0.49 -11.41 4.41
N LEU A 105 -1.12 -12.13 5.34
CA LEU A 105 -1.82 -11.55 6.48
C LEU A 105 -0.87 -11.44 7.68
N GLN A 106 -1.09 -10.44 8.53
CA GLN A 106 -0.24 -10.10 9.67
C GLN A 106 -0.05 -11.29 10.63
N ASP A 107 -1.14 -11.96 11.00
CA ASP A 107 -1.14 -13.03 12.00
C ASP A 107 -1.03 -14.45 11.40
N ALA A 108 -0.72 -14.57 10.10
CA ALA A 108 -0.58 -15.86 9.46
C ALA A 108 0.66 -16.59 9.97
N GLY A 109 0.46 -17.58 10.85
CA GLY A 109 1.52 -18.48 11.29
C GLY A 109 1.98 -19.40 10.17
N LEU A 110 3.25 -19.81 10.19
CA LEU A 110 3.73 -20.90 9.36
C LEU A 110 3.46 -22.24 10.05
N MET A 111 3.17 -23.26 9.25
CA MET A 111 2.88 -24.61 9.78
C MET A 111 4.08 -25.16 10.56
N PRO A 112 3.92 -25.46 11.86
CA PRO A 112 5.01 -25.99 12.66
C PRO A 112 5.38 -27.43 12.23
N GLY A 113 6.64 -27.80 12.41
CA GLY A 113 7.10 -29.17 12.14
C GLY A 113 7.42 -29.49 10.69
N VAL A 114 7.00 -28.65 9.73
CA VAL A 114 7.15 -28.88 8.29
C VAL A 114 8.40 -28.12 7.78
N ARG A 115 9.11 -28.71 6.83
CA ARG A 115 10.22 -27.99 6.14
C ARG A 115 9.66 -26.99 5.12
N VAL A 116 10.41 -25.92 4.90
CA VAL A 116 10.00 -24.88 3.94
C VAL A 116 9.71 -25.46 2.55
N GLY A 117 10.59 -26.34 2.03
CA GLY A 117 10.37 -26.97 0.73
C GLY A 117 9.11 -27.82 0.66
N GLU A 118 8.80 -28.56 1.73
CA GLU A 118 7.57 -29.37 1.83
C GLU A 118 6.32 -28.49 1.89
N LEU A 119 6.36 -27.41 2.69
CA LEU A 119 5.28 -26.42 2.77
C LEU A 119 5.00 -25.81 1.39
N LEU A 120 6.05 -25.38 0.68
CA LEU A 120 5.87 -24.80 -0.66
C LEU A 120 5.34 -25.81 -1.67
N ALA A 121 5.77 -27.06 -1.62
CA ALA A 121 5.26 -28.12 -2.47
C ALA A 121 3.76 -28.38 -2.20
N MET A 122 3.38 -28.45 -0.93
CA MET A 122 1.99 -28.62 -0.52
C MET A 122 1.10 -27.45 -1.01
N VAL A 123 1.51 -26.21 -0.74
CA VAL A 123 0.73 -25.03 -1.13
C VAL A 123 0.60 -24.92 -2.65
N ARG A 124 1.67 -25.19 -3.40
CA ARG A 124 1.63 -25.21 -4.88
C ARG A 124 0.64 -26.25 -5.40
N GLY A 125 0.52 -27.40 -4.72
CA GLY A 125 -0.44 -28.45 -5.06
C GLY A 125 -1.91 -28.05 -4.97
N LEU A 126 -2.23 -26.93 -4.28
CA LEU A 126 -3.59 -26.37 -4.19
C LEU A 126 -4.02 -25.58 -5.43
N TYR A 127 -3.07 -25.22 -6.30
CA TYR A 127 -3.36 -24.39 -7.47
C TYR A 127 -3.25 -25.18 -8.77
N PRO A 128 -4.16 -24.96 -9.73
CA PRO A 128 -4.11 -25.66 -11.01
C PRO A 128 -2.93 -25.24 -11.90
N ARG A 129 -2.42 -24.04 -11.71
CA ARG A 129 -1.29 -23.46 -12.46
C ARG A 129 -0.37 -22.67 -11.52
N PRO A 130 0.37 -23.37 -10.62
CA PRO A 130 1.25 -22.72 -9.68
C PRO A 130 2.54 -22.22 -10.38
N LEU A 131 3.21 -21.25 -9.78
CA LEU A 131 4.57 -20.89 -10.19
C LEU A 131 5.50 -22.12 -10.21
N PRO A 132 6.39 -22.23 -11.20
CA PRO A 132 7.44 -23.26 -11.20
C PRO A 132 8.25 -23.22 -9.89
N PRO A 133 8.66 -24.39 -9.33
CA PRO A 133 9.35 -24.44 -8.03
C PRO A 133 10.60 -23.55 -7.97
N GLY A 134 11.45 -23.63 -9.00
CA GLY A 134 12.68 -22.85 -9.07
C GLY A 134 12.42 -21.34 -9.16
N GLU A 135 11.38 -20.94 -9.89
CA GLU A 135 11.00 -19.53 -10.00
C GLU A 135 10.46 -18.98 -8.68
N LEU A 136 9.57 -19.75 -8.01
CA LEU A 136 9.06 -19.39 -6.68
C LEU A 136 10.17 -19.19 -5.66
N VAL A 137 11.13 -20.12 -5.63
CA VAL A 137 12.30 -20.07 -4.75
C VAL A 137 13.19 -18.86 -5.07
N ALA A 138 13.41 -18.56 -6.35
CA ALA A 138 14.23 -17.43 -6.77
C ALA A 138 13.55 -16.09 -6.46
N LEU A 139 12.22 -15.96 -6.73
CA LEU A 139 11.45 -14.74 -6.42
C LEU A 139 11.46 -14.40 -4.93
N ALA A 140 11.35 -15.41 -4.07
CA ALA A 140 11.30 -15.22 -2.62
C ALA A 140 12.67 -15.38 -1.91
N ASP A 141 13.75 -15.62 -2.66
CA ASP A 141 15.10 -15.82 -2.14
C ASP A 141 15.17 -16.87 -1.01
N LEU A 142 14.63 -18.08 -1.28
CA LEU A 142 14.48 -19.12 -0.27
C LEU A 142 15.51 -20.24 -0.35
N GLY A 143 16.43 -20.21 -1.33
CA GLY A 143 17.43 -21.27 -1.51
C GLY A 143 18.07 -21.74 -0.21
N PRO A 144 18.64 -20.83 0.61
CA PRO A 144 19.34 -21.19 1.85
C PRO A 144 18.47 -21.80 2.96
N VAL A 145 17.13 -21.69 2.85
CA VAL A 145 16.20 -22.09 3.94
C VAL A 145 15.25 -23.24 3.57
N LEU A 146 15.28 -23.75 2.34
CA LEU A 146 14.37 -24.82 1.88
C LEU A 146 14.37 -26.07 2.79
N GLY A 147 15.52 -26.44 3.33
CA GLY A 147 15.66 -27.59 4.23
C GLY A 147 15.32 -27.29 5.69
N ARG A 148 15.13 -26.01 6.07
CA ARG A 148 14.85 -25.61 7.45
C ARG A 148 13.37 -25.87 7.80
N ARG A 149 13.11 -26.09 9.08
CA ARG A 149 11.74 -26.14 9.61
C ARG A 149 11.14 -24.73 9.64
N ALA A 150 9.88 -24.61 9.23
CA ALA A 150 9.17 -23.35 9.13
C ALA A 150 9.03 -22.64 10.49
N ASP A 151 8.96 -23.39 11.59
CA ASP A 151 8.88 -22.88 12.96
C ASP A 151 10.26 -22.47 13.57
N ARG A 152 11.37 -22.62 12.82
CA ARG A 152 12.72 -22.26 13.26
C ARG A 152 13.41 -21.22 12.38
N LEU A 153 12.63 -20.38 11.75
CA LEU A 153 13.10 -19.30 10.89
C LEU A 153 13.27 -18.00 11.68
N SER A 154 14.21 -17.15 11.25
CA SER A 154 14.22 -15.76 11.72
C SER A 154 12.99 -15.02 11.20
N GLY A 155 12.64 -13.87 11.81
CA GLY A 155 11.49 -13.06 11.38
C GLY A 155 11.52 -12.75 9.88
N GLY A 156 12.64 -12.26 9.35
CA GLY A 156 12.80 -11.98 7.93
C GLY A 156 12.73 -13.22 7.02
N GLN A 157 13.24 -14.37 7.50
CA GLN A 157 13.10 -15.64 6.77
C GLN A 157 11.64 -16.11 6.73
N ALA A 158 10.94 -16.01 7.85
CA ALA A 158 9.52 -16.34 7.93
C ALA A 158 8.66 -15.46 7.01
N GLN A 159 8.96 -14.16 6.93
CA GLN A 159 8.27 -13.25 6.02
C GLN A 159 8.49 -13.60 4.55
N ARG A 160 9.74 -13.95 4.16
CA ARG A 160 10.00 -14.43 2.79
C ARG A 160 9.25 -15.72 2.46
N VAL A 161 9.12 -16.64 3.42
CA VAL A 161 8.31 -17.86 3.24
C VAL A 161 6.81 -17.51 3.11
N ARG A 162 6.27 -16.61 3.93
CA ARG A 162 4.88 -16.12 3.79
C ARG A 162 4.65 -15.47 2.43
N PHE A 163 5.59 -14.66 1.96
CA PHE A 163 5.53 -14.09 0.62
C PHE A 163 5.50 -15.19 -0.46
N ALA A 164 6.37 -16.20 -0.37
CA ALA A 164 6.35 -17.32 -1.31
C ALA A 164 5.02 -18.08 -1.29
N VAL A 165 4.44 -18.31 -0.12
CA VAL A 165 3.11 -18.91 0.02
C VAL A 165 2.06 -18.05 -0.68
N ALA A 166 2.10 -16.73 -0.49
CA ALA A 166 1.14 -15.81 -1.10
C ALA A 166 1.22 -15.78 -2.63
N ILE A 167 2.43 -15.92 -3.22
CA ILE A 167 2.62 -15.90 -4.68
C ILE A 167 2.61 -17.28 -5.34
N ALA A 168 2.50 -18.36 -4.57
CA ALA A 168 2.65 -19.73 -5.09
C ALA A 168 1.70 -20.07 -6.25
N GLY A 169 0.49 -19.49 -6.26
CA GLY A 169 -0.52 -19.62 -7.31
C GLY A 169 -0.37 -18.65 -8.49
N ASP A 170 0.67 -17.83 -8.53
CA ASP A 170 0.88 -16.74 -9.49
C ASP A 170 -0.30 -15.75 -9.58
N PRO A 171 -0.80 -15.21 -8.45
CA PRO A 171 -1.97 -14.36 -8.44
C PRO A 171 -1.77 -13.07 -9.23
N ARG A 172 -2.86 -12.50 -9.75
CA ARG A 172 -2.85 -11.19 -10.42
C ARG A 172 -2.85 -10.03 -9.41
N LEU A 173 -3.44 -10.23 -8.23
CA LEU A 173 -3.47 -9.28 -7.11
C LEU A 173 -2.78 -9.90 -5.89
N LEU A 174 -1.82 -9.17 -5.33
CA LEU A 174 -1.16 -9.50 -4.08
C LEU A 174 -1.57 -8.50 -3.00
N LEU A 175 -2.12 -9.01 -1.91
CA LEU A 175 -2.53 -8.24 -0.74
C LEU A 175 -1.54 -8.51 0.40
N LEU A 176 -0.93 -7.45 0.95
CA LEU A 176 0.10 -7.56 1.99
C LEU A 176 -0.32 -6.73 3.20
N ASP A 177 -0.41 -7.36 4.36
CA ASP A 177 -0.72 -6.68 5.62
C ASP A 177 0.53 -6.61 6.50
N GLU A 178 1.09 -5.41 6.66
CA GLU A 178 2.33 -5.12 7.41
C GLU A 178 3.49 -6.07 7.02
N PRO A 179 3.85 -6.18 5.74
CA PRO A 179 4.68 -7.27 5.23
C PRO A 179 6.10 -7.29 5.78
N THR A 180 6.61 -6.16 6.26
CA THR A 180 7.98 -6.02 6.74
C THR A 180 8.08 -5.84 8.25
N ALA A 181 6.97 -6.02 8.98
CA ALA A 181 7.00 -6.04 10.43
C ALA A 181 8.04 -7.06 10.93
N ALA A 182 8.83 -6.68 11.92
CA ALA A 182 9.93 -7.48 12.48
C ALA A 182 11.13 -7.75 11.53
N MET A 183 11.27 -6.98 10.45
CA MET A 183 12.46 -6.98 9.60
C MET A 183 13.42 -5.84 9.99
N ASP A 184 14.72 -6.12 9.97
CA ASP A 184 15.73 -5.08 9.98
C ASP A 184 15.76 -4.29 8.65
N VAL A 185 16.50 -3.19 8.61
CA VAL A 185 16.56 -2.29 7.45
C VAL A 185 17.01 -3.02 6.18
N GLN A 186 18.04 -3.91 6.29
CA GLN A 186 18.56 -4.61 5.12
C GLN A 186 17.59 -5.68 4.62
N ALA A 187 16.97 -6.44 5.53
CA ALA A 187 15.96 -7.44 5.19
C ALA A 187 14.74 -6.79 4.51
N ARG A 188 14.31 -5.61 4.99
CA ARG A 188 13.21 -4.82 4.41
C ARG A 188 13.53 -4.38 2.98
N ARG A 189 14.71 -3.81 2.73
CA ARG A 189 15.15 -3.43 1.38
C ARG A 189 15.15 -4.62 0.42
N ASN A 190 15.69 -5.76 0.87
CA ASN A 190 15.73 -6.97 0.07
C ASN A 190 14.32 -7.50 -0.24
N PHE A 191 13.41 -7.44 0.73
CA PHE A 191 12.03 -7.84 0.56
C PHE A 191 11.31 -6.97 -0.49
N TRP A 192 11.43 -5.66 -0.41
CA TRP A 192 10.83 -4.76 -1.41
C TRP A 192 11.43 -4.96 -2.80
N ALA A 193 12.73 -5.24 -2.91
CA ALA A 193 13.34 -5.61 -4.19
C ALA A 193 12.75 -6.90 -4.79
N GLN A 194 12.28 -7.85 -3.94
CA GLN A 194 11.58 -9.06 -4.40
C GLN A 194 10.16 -8.72 -4.87
N ILE A 195 9.44 -7.86 -4.15
CA ILE A 195 8.12 -7.36 -4.56
C ILE A 195 8.23 -6.65 -5.91
N HIS A 196 9.19 -5.74 -6.10
CA HIS A 196 9.38 -5.04 -7.37
C HIS A 196 9.65 -6.00 -8.54
N ARG A 197 10.44 -7.05 -8.33
CA ARG A 197 10.62 -8.09 -9.36
C ARG A 197 9.33 -8.83 -9.70
N TYR A 198 8.44 -8.99 -8.72
CA TYR A 198 7.13 -9.61 -8.93
C TYR A 198 6.17 -8.66 -9.65
N THR A 199 6.11 -7.38 -9.25
CA THR A 199 5.25 -6.37 -9.90
C THR A 199 5.66 -6.07 -11.34
N ALA A 200 6.98 -6.11 -11.66
CA ALA A 200 7.49 -5.94 -13.02
C ALA A 200 6.90 -6.94 -14.03
N ARG A 201 6.23 -8.00 -13.56
CA ARG A 201 5.47 -8.96 -14.36
C ARG A 201 4.04 -8.50 -14.66
N GLY A 202 3.70 -7.24 -14.39
CA GLY A 202 2.36 -6.69 -14.54
C GLY A 202 1.39 -7.11 -13.43
N ARG A 203 1.90 -7.48 -12.24
CA ARG A 203 1.06 -7.84 -11.09
C ARG A 203 0.66 -6.62 -10.29
N THR A 204 -0.56 -6.61 -9.78
CA THR A 204 -1.09 -5.56 -8.89
C THR A 204 -0.72 -5.87 -7.46
N VAL A 205 -0.33 -4.86 -6.68
CA VAL A 205 -0.04 -5.00 -5.26
C VAL A 205 -0.80 -3.94 -4.47
N LEU A 206 -1.51 -4.36 -3.42
CA LEU A 206 -1.99 -3.48 -2.37
C LEU A 206 -1.33 -3.91 -1.07
N PHE A 207 -0.60 -3.01 -0.44
CA PHE A 207 0.00 -3.29 0.86
C PHE A 207 -0.44 -2.29 1.91
N ALA A 208 -0.77 -2.79 3.10
CA ALA A 208 -1.05 -1.99 4.27
C ALA A 208 0.23 -1.82 5.08
N THR A 209 0.52 -0.59 5.47
CA THR A 209 1.65 -0.27 6.33
C THR A 209 1.38 0.97 7.17
N HIS A 210 2.10 1.09 8.28
CA HIS A 210 2.23 2.32 9.04
C HIS A 210 3.62 2.97 8.84
N TYR A 211 4.52 2.31 8.11
CA TYR A 211 5.85 2.82 7.76
C TYR A 211 5.77 3.69 6.50
N LEU A 212 5.90 4.99 6.71
CA LEU A 212 5.83 6.01 5.67
C LEU A 212 6.90 5.85 4.59
N GLN A 213 8.10 5.42 5.01
CA GLN A 213 9.21 5.16 4.10
C GLN A 213 8.88 4.06 3.08
N GLU A 214 8.14 3.03 3.49
CA GLU A 214 7.73 1.97 2.56
C GLU A 214 6.76 2.46 1.51
N ALA A 215 5.79 3.30 1.92
CA ALA A 215 4.85 3.91 1.00
C ALA A 215 5.56 4.86 0.02
N ASP A 216 6.61 5.57 0.49
CA ASP A 216 7.40 6.48 -0.34
C ASP A 216 8.28 5.76 -1.36
N ASP A 217 8.93 4.66 -0.93
CA ASP A 217 9.92 3.94 -1.73
C ASP A 217 9.30 2.92 -2.69
N ALA A 218 8.13 2.37 -2.36
CA ALA A 218 7.59 1.21 -3.06
C ALA A 218 6.25 1.44 -3.78
N ALA A 219 5.49 2.49 -3.46
CA ALA A 219 4.16 2.68 -4.01
C ALA A 219 4.13 3.66 -5.19
N ASP A 220 3.37 3.30 -6.23
CA ASP A 220 3.00 4.24 -7.30
C ASP A 220 1.98 5.27 -6.77
N ARG A 221 1.13 4.83 -5.82
CA ARG A 221 0.06 5.63 -5.21
C ARG A 221 -0.15 5.27 -3.76
N VAL A 222 -0.46 6.28 -2.95
CA VAL A 222 -0.73 6.17 -1.52
C VAL A 222 -2.18 6.57 -1.26
N VAL A 223 -2.91 5.69 -0.60
CA VAL A 223 -4.24 5.95 -0.04
C VAL A 223 -4.11 6.04 1.47
N VAL A 224 -4.35 7.21 2.02
CA VAL A 224 -4.28 7.44 3.48
C VAL A 224 -5.65 7.22 4.08
N ILE A 225 -5.72 6.39 5.12
CA ILE A 225 -6.93 6.14 5.88
C ILE A 225 -6.77 6.55 7.35
N ALA A 226 -7.80 7.22 7.87
CA ALA A 226 -7.92 7.57 9.28
C ALA A 226 -9.39 7.48 9.70
N GLY A 227 -9.66 6.99 10.93
CA GLY A 227 -11.02 6.82 11.42
C GLY A 227 -11.94 6.00 10.49
N GLY A 228 -11.38 5.02 9.78
CA GLY A 228 -12.13 4.19 8.83
C GLY A 228 -12.55 4.88 7.52
N ARG A 229 -11.99 6.05 7.20
CA ARG A 229 -12.29 6.85 6.00
C ARG A 229 -11.03 7.14 5.21
N LYS A 230 -11.17 7.31 3.90
CA LYS A 230 -10.10 7.82 3.04
C LYS A 230 -9.94 9.33 3.28
N VAL A 231 -8.76 9.76 3.69
CA VAL A 231 -8.45 11.17 3.96
C VAL A 231 -7.53 11.80 2.90
N ALA A 232 -6.70 10.98 2.23
CA ALA A 232 -5.91 11.42 1.08
C ALA A 232 -5.71 10.29 0.08
N ASP A 233 -5.45 10.66 -1.18
CA ASP A 233 -5.30 9.74 -2.29
C ASP A 233 -4.45 10.42 -3.38
N GLY A 234 -3.31 9.86 -3.74
CA GLY A 234 -2.42 10.42 -4.74
C GLY A 234 -1.04 9.76 -4.75
N THR A 235 -0.16 10.23 -5.62
CA THR A 235 1.25 9.80 -5.60
C THR A 235 1.94 10.24 -4.31
N PRO A 236 3.00 9.55 -3.85
CA PRO A 236 3.79 10.00 -2.69
C PRO A 236 4.22 11.48 -2.82
N ALA A 237 4.67 11.88 -4.01
CA ALA A 237 5.07 13.26 -4.29
C ALA A 237 3.90 14.25 -4.17
N ALA A 238 2.70 13.90 -4.67
CA ALA A 238 1.52 14.76 -4.57
C ALA A 238 1.07 14.95 -3.10
N ILE A 239 1.15 13.88 -2.29
CA ILE A 239 0.82 13.95 -0.86
C ILE A 239 1.84 14.82 -0.13
N LYS A 240 3.14 14.65 -0.39
CA LYS A 240 4.20 15.50 0.16
C LYS A 240 4.00 16.96 -0.22
N ALA A 241 3.71 17.25 -1.48
CA ALA A 241 3.48 18.63 -1.96
C ALA A 241 2.26 19.28 -1.31
N ARG A 242 1.19 18.52 -1.07
CA ARG A 242 -0.06 19.04 -0.51
C ARG A 242 0.00 19.26 1.01
N PHE A 243 0.63 18.38 1.75
CA PHE A 243 0.59 18.34 3.21
C PHE A 243 1.96 18.49 3.86
N GLY A 244 3.05 18.37 3.09
CA GLY A 244 4.41 18.58 3.58
C GLY A 244 4.73 20.07 3.66
N ASP A 245 5.36 20.48 4.76
CA ASP A 245 6.07 21.76 4.75
C ASP A 245 7.28 21.61 3.84
N GLN A 246 7.39 22.49 2.89
CA GLN A 246 8.65 22.70 2.22
C GLN A 246 9.64 23.26 3.24
N GLN A 247 10.81 22.65 3.38
CA GLN A 247 11.79 23.01 4.39
C GLN A 247 13.12 23.38 3.76
N VAL A 248 13.70 24.46 4.27
CA VAL A 248 15.07 24.85 3.97
C VAL A 248 15.89 24.71 5.26
N ARG A 249 16.81 23.75 5.29
CA ARG A 249 17.67 23.44 6.44
C ARG A 249 19.09 23.91 6.16
N PHE A 250 19.73 24.50 7.16
CA PHE A 250 21.12 24.91 7.08
C PHE A 250 21.71 25.13 8.48
N THR A 251 23.03 25.29 8.54
CA THR A 251 23.74 25.74 9.74
C THR A 251 24.02 27.24 9.63
N LEU A 252 23.47 28.05 10.53
CA LEU A 252 23.75 29.49 10.61
C LEU A 252 25.11 29.70 11.27
N LEU A 253 26.07 30.26 10.54
CA LEU A 253 27.41 30.51 11.01
C LEU A 253 27.55 31.94 11.58
N GLN A 254 26.88 32.92 10.95
CA GLN A 254 26.95 34.31 11.35
C GLN A 254 25.73 35.12 10.88
N GLY A 255 25.23 36.02 11.70
CA GLY A 255 24.10 36.89 11.40
C GLY A 255 23.00 36.81 12.45
N SER A 256 22.04 37.76 12.35
CA SER A 256 20.92 37.79 13.30
C SER A 256 19.82 36.81 12.92
N PRO A 257 19.44 35.89 13.84
CA PRO A 257 18.32 34.98 13.59
C PRO A 257 16.97 35.67 13.35
N ALA A 258 16.82 36.90 13.82
CA ALA A 258 15.58 37.65 13.64
C ALA A 258 15.24 37.91 12.16
N LEU A 259 16.28 37.95 11.29
CA LEU A 259 16.09 38.12 9.85
C LEU A 259 15.45 36.93 9.17
N LEU A 260 15.55 35.72 9.76
CA LEU A 260 15.08 34.49 9.14
C LEU A 260 13.56 34.45 8.98
N ALA A 261 12.83 35.00 9.95
CA ALA A 261 11.36 35.03 9.91
C ALA A 261 10.82 36.05 8.88
N ALA A 262 11.66 37.00 8.46
CA ALA A 262 11.30 38.04 7.48
C ALA A 262 11.66 37.64 6.04
N LEU A 263 12.26 36.46 5.80
CA LEU A 263 12.59 36.00 4.46
C LEU A 263 11.34 35.65 3.68
N ASP A 264 11.33 35.95 2.39
CA ASP A 264 10.22 35.62 1.50
C ASP A 264 9.92 34.12 1.53
N GLY A 265 8.64 33.78 1.64
CA GLY A 265 8.15 32.40 1.66
C GLY A 265 8.22 31.70 3.02
N VAL A 266 8.93 32.26 4.02
CA VAL A 266 9.07 31.67 5.35
C VAL A 266 7.75 31.77 6.14
N ARG A 267 7.26 30.64 6.66
CA ARG A 267 6.07 30.56 7.52
C ARG A 267 6.43 30.34 8.98
N ALA A 268 7.51 29.61 9.24
CA ALA A 268 8.00 29.33 10.58
C ALA A 268 9.51 29.08 10.57
N VAL A 269 10.14 29.35 11.71
CA VAL A 269 11.57 29.15 11.93
C VAL A 269 11.75 28.27 13.16
N ASP A 270 12.32 27.09 12.97
CA ASP A 270 12.73 26.19 14.05
C ASP A 270 14.25 26.22 14.19
N ARG A 271 14.74 26.22 15.42
CA ARG A 271 16.18 26.28 15.70
C ARG A 271 16.59 25.28 16.77
N ASP A 272 17.68 24.58 16.47
CA ASP A 272 18.41 23.76 17.42
C ASP A 272 19.89 24.18 17.41
N GLY A 273 20.23 25.06 18.34
CA GLY A 273 21.56 25.71 18.35
C GLY A 273 21.86 26.46 17.03
N PRO A 274 22.94 26.10 16.31
CA PRO A 274 23.28 26.71 15.02
C PRO A 274 22.46 26.13 13.86
N ARG A 275 21.81 25.01 14.02
CA ARG A 275 20.95 24.40 12.99
C ARG A 275 19.64 25.15 12.89
N VAL A 276 19.28 25.50 11.67
CA VAL A 276 18.04 26.24 11.33
C VAL A 276 17.23 25.40 10.37
N THR A 277 15.93 25.30 10.62
CA THR A 277 14.93 24.77 9.70
C THR A 277 13.90 25.86 9.43
N LEU A 278 13.84 26.35 8.19
CA LEU A 278 12.79 27.24 7.74
C LEU A 278 11.68 26.40 7.14
N ARG A 279 10.46 26.59 7.61
CA ARG A 279 9.26 26.08 6.93
C ARG A 279 8.82 27.12 5.91
N SER A 280 8.72 26.71 4.65
CA SER A 280 8.47 27.61 3.54
C SER A 280 7.20 27.25 2.78
N SER A 281 6.53 28.27 2.24
CA SER A 281 5.47 28.09 1.24
C SER A 281 6.03 28.01 -0.18
N ASP A 282 7.26 28.51 -0.38
CA ASP A 282 7.98 28.55 -1.66
C ASP A 282 9.49 28.48 -1.35
N THR A 283 10.06 27.29 -1.49
CA THR A 283 11.48 27.05 -1.19
C THR A 283 12.40 27.82 -2.10
N ASP A 284 12.04 28.02 -3.36
CA ASP A 284 12.88 28.72 -4.33
C ASP A 284 12.97 30.20 -3.96
N ALA A 285 11.84 30.84 -3.63
CA ALA A 285 11.79 32.20 -3.13
C ALA A 285 12.57 32.34 -1.81
N THR A 286 12.41 31.39 -0.88
CA THR A 286 13.10 31.39 0.42
C THR A 286 14.61 31.23 0.26
N VAL A 287 15.07 30.32 -0.59
CA VAL A 287 16.51 30.13 -0.88
C VAL A 287 17.08 31.38 -1.53
N ALA A 288 16.39 31.99 -2.51
CA ALA A 288 16.82 33.23 -3.13
C ALA A 288 16.88 34.37 -2.13
N ALA A 289 15.93 34.48 -1.19
CA ALA A 289 15.95 35.48 -0.12
C ALA A 289 17.08 35.21 0.88
N LEU A 290 17.32 33.93 1.24
CA LEU A 290 18.42 33.54 2.12
C LEU A 290 19.79 33.92 1.52
N VAL A 291 20.00 33.66 0.22
CA VAL A 291 21.24 34.05 -0.48
C VAL A 291 21.43 35.56 -0.46
N ARG A 292 20.37 36.34 -0.65
CA ARG A 292 20.40 37.80 -0.65
C ARG A 292 20.50 38.44 0.73
N SER A 293 20.21 37.67 1.80
CA SER A 293 20.11 38.21 3.17
C SER A 293 21.44 38.67 3.79
N GLY A 294 22.59 38.29 3.21
CA GLY A 294 23.91 38.55 3.77
C GLY A 294 24.26 37.67 4.98
N LEU A 295 23.41 36.74 5.37
CA LEU A 295 23.69 35.78 6.42
C LEU A 295 24.77 34.79 5.95
N ARG A 296 25.64 34.36 6.85
CA ARG A 296 26.61 33.27 6.57
C ARG A 296 26.09 31.97 7.07
N TRP A 297 25.96 31.05 6.16
CA TRP A 297 25.43 29.71 6.43
C TRP A 297 26.22 28.64 5.66
N SER A 298 26.03 27.36 6.04
CA SER A 298 26.61 26.17 5.39
C SER A 298 25.67 24.99 5.45
N GLY A 299 25.92 23.99 4.61
CA GLY A 299 25.15 22.75 4.64
C GLY A 299 23.69 22.95 4.27
N LEU A 300 23.42 23.74 3.20
CA LEU A 300 22.07 23.95 2.70
C LEU A 300 21.48 22.62 2.21
N ASP A 301 20.34 22.27 2.77
CA ASP A 301 19.49 21.16 2.35
C ASP A 301 18.08 21.71 2.10
N VAL A 302 17.60 21.51 0.88
CA VAL A 302 16.25 21.94 0.47
C VAL A 302 15.45 20.68 0.21
N GLY A 303 14.48 20.43 1.06
CA GLY A 303 13.59 19.28 0.95
C GLY A 303 12.12 19.68 1.03
N GLY A 304 11.29 19.00 0.26
CA GLY A 304 9.86 18.94 0.59
C GLY A 304 9.71 18.23 1.94
N GLY A 305 8.65 18.51 2.68
CA GLY A 305 8.33 17.77 3.89
C GLY A 305 8.39 16.28 3.60
N ASP A 306 8.93 15.51 4.52
CA ASP A 306 8.83 14.04 4.42
C ASP A 306 7.37 13.61 4.48
N LEU A 307 7.11 12.40 4.04
CA LEU A 307 5.74 11.83 4.06
C LEU A 307 5.23 11.74 5.51
N GLU A 308 6.12 11.67 6.51
CA GLU A 308 5.79 11.60 7.93
C GLU A 308 5.18 12.91 8.43
N THR A 309 5.80 14.05 8.13
CA THR A 309 5.25 15.39 8.47
C THR A 309 3.91 15.61 7.79
N SER A 310 3.78 15.21 6.52
CA SER A 310 2.55 15.30 5.74
C SER A 310 1.44 14.46 6.36
N PHE A 311 1.76 13.25 6.78
CA PHE A 311 0.83 12.30 7.39
C PHE A 311 0.34 12.78 8.77
N LEU A 312 1.24 13.27 9.63
CA LEU A 312 0.87 13.79 10.95
C LEU A 312 -0.08 14.99 10.84
N ARG A 313 0.09 15.85 9.85
CA ARG A 313 -0.83 16.95 9.58
C ARG A 313 -2.20 16.47 9.12
N LEU A 314 -2.23 15.54 8.16
CA LEU A 314 -3.49 14.92 7.73
C LEU A 314 -4.29 14.36 8.89
N LEU A 315 -3.62 13.70 9.84
CA LEU A 315 -4.27 13.17 11.04
C LEU A 315 -4.80 14.27 11.95
N ALA A 316 -4.04 15.36 12.12
CA ALA A 316 -4.44 16.50 12.96
C ALA A 316 -5.64 17.28 12.38
N GLU A 317 -5.74 17.38 11.04
CA GLU A 317 -6.89 18.04 10.37
C GLU A 317 -8.16 17.17 10.37
N THR A 318 -8.04 15.86 10.65
CA THR A 318 -9.15 14.89 10.59
C THR A 318 -9.67 14.50 11.98
N SER A 319 -8.99 14.90 13.05
CA SER A 319 -9.35 14.67 14.46
C SER A 319 -10.20 15.79 15.01
#